data_5e1d64fa5f3db504183e717fd495a13a
#
_entry.id   5e1d64fa5f3db504183e717fd495a13a
#
_cell.length_a   1.000
_cell.length_b   1.000
_cell.length_c   1.000
_cell.angle_alpha   90.00
_cell.angle_beta   90.00
_cell.angle_gamma   90.00
#
_symmetry.space_group_name_H-M   'P 1'
#
loop_
_entity.id
_entity.type
_entity.pdbx_description
1 polymer ?
#
loop_
_entity_poly.entity_id
_entity_poly.type
_entity_poly.pdbx_seq_one_letter_code
_entity_poly.pdbx_strand_id
1 'polypeptide(L)'
;MTHDKVFDDIDVIFAPHVDNSNAESGTSMATIPLKIIYEVNTNSDSFSRKTALDACLYTMNFINDIVRDRCEGCYIDHLCIEAGNSSHELPSKATMKFEIKSKRIYQGEVIENNIRNYIKAIEPLISTKYDISLYELPCSELITNKTLSRIFSNNLKERGIIDISSCKNVVYPLGIGTVSHTTPTIYPSINIVENASIPCPSEEFKNSTVSRFAEDNIYKAIEALAITGVDFIERTDLVEEITAELNKDLNL
;
A
#
# COMPACT_ATOMS: atom_id res chain seq x y z
N MET A 1 -7.68 9.86 -9.40
CA MET A 1 -7.07 9.68 -10.74
C MET A 1 -7.60 8.44 -11.44
N THR A 2 -7.55 7.22 -10.88
CA THR A 2 -8.17 6.03 -11.52
C THR A 2 -9.68 6.15 -11.67
N HIS A 3 -10.38 6.71 -10.66
CA HIS A 3 -11.81 7.02 -10.76
C HIS A 3 -12.15 8.08 -11.84
N ASP A 4 -11.19 8.93 -12.18
CA ASP A 4 -11.36 9.98 -13.18
C ASP A 4 -10.93 9.53 -14.59
N LYS A 5 -10.63 8.21 -14.74
CA LYS A 5 -10.24 7.58 -16.02
C LYS A 5 -9.01 8.19 -16.68
N VAL A 6 -8.09 8.73 -15.89
CA VAL A 6 -6.87 9.40 -16.40
C VAL A 6 -5.93 8.44 -17.11
N PHE A 7 -6.07 7.13 -16.87
CA PHE A 7 -5.18 6.10 -17.43
C PHE A 7 -5.87 5.21 -18.48
N ASP A 8 -7.10 5.53 -18.90
CA ASP A 8 -7.88 4.68 -19.83
C ASP A 8 -7.27 4.63 -21.25
N ASP A 9 -6.47 5.63 -21.60
CA ASP A 9 -5.77 5.75 -22.90
C ASP A 9 -4.26 5.44 -22.81
N ILE A 10 -3.82 4.86 -21.69
CA ILE A 10 -2.43 4.48 -21.44
C ILE A 10 -2.28 2.95 -21.53
N ASP A 11 -1.43 2.48 -22.43
CA ASP A 11 -1.20 1.06 -22.65
C ASP A 11 -0.30 0.42 -21.60
N VAL A 12 0.72 1.15 -21.10
CA VAL A 12 1.71 0.64 -20.14
C VAL A 12 2.20 1.72 -19.18
N ILE A 13 2.54 1.31 -17.95
CA ILE A 13 3.15 2.19 -16.96
C ILE A 13 4.42 1.56 -16.41
N PHE A 14 5.50 2.34 -16.47
CA PHE A 14 6.80 2.02 -15.90
C PHE A 14 7.07 2.92 -14.70
N ALA A 15 7.33 2.33 -13.55
CA ALA A 15 7.66 3.05 -12.33
C ALA A 15 8.91 2.45 -11.65
N PRO A 16 10.10 2.52 -12.28
CA PRO A 16 11.31 2.01 -11.66
C PRO A 16 11.63 2.78 -10.39
N HIS A 17 12.09 2.06 -9.37
CA HIS A 17 12.44 2.62 -8.07
C HIS A 17 13.91 2.35 -7.75
N VAL A 18 14.58 3.32 -7.16
CA VAL A 18 15.96 3.16 -6.68
C VAL A 18 16.00 2.30 -5.42
N ASP A 19 16.96 1.38 -5.36
CA ASP A 19 17.09 0.41 -4.27
C ASP A 19 18.57 0.04 -4.04
N ASN A 20 18.84 -0.86 -3.10
CA ASN A 20 20.17 -1.42 -2.87
C ASN A 20 20.44 -2.70 -3.65
N SER A 21 19.55 -3.11 -4.53
CA SER A 21 19.68 -4.26 -5.41
C SER A 21 18.84 -4.07 -6.68
N ASN A 22 19.21 -4.72 -7.77
CA ASN A 22 18.35 -4.82 -8.94
C ASN A 22 17.39 -5.99 -8.74
N ALA A 23 16.11 -5.78 -8.97
CA ALA A 23 15.09 -6.83 -8.88
C ALA A 23 13.95 -6.60 -9.87
N GLU A 24 13.37 -7.69 -10.33
CA GLU A 24 12.12 -7.65 -11.09
C GLU A 24 10.97 -7.10 -10.23
N SER A 25 9.97 -6.55 -10.89
CA SER A 25 8.77 -6.06 -10.24
C SER A 25 8.05 -7.18 -9.48
N GLY A 26 7.74 -6.95 -8.21
CA GLY A 26 6.97 -7.85 -7.37
C GLY A 26 5.58 -7.30 -7.07
N THR A 27 5.04 -7.61 -5.91
CA THR A 27 3.76 -7.09 -5.41
C THR A 27 3.98 -6.12 -4.26
N SER A 28 2.94 -5.34 -3.92
CA SER A 28 2.89 -4.54 -2.70
C SER A 28 1.71 -4.95 -1.82
N MET A 29 1.66 -4.41 -0.59
CA MET A 29 0.47 -4.55 0.25
C MET A 29 -0.60 -3.55 -0.17
N ALA A 30 -1.88 -3.94 -0.04
CA ALA A 30 -2.99 -3.01 -0.01
C ALA A 30 -3.12 -2.37 1.38
N THR A 31 -3.67 -1.16 1.44
CA THR A 31 -3.92 -0.45 2.71
C THR A 31 -5.25 0.27 2.71
N ILE A 32 -5.94 0.24 3.87
CA ILE A 32 -7.16 1.01 4.13
C ILE A 32 -6.92 1.83 5.39
N PRO A 33 -6.72 3.17 5.27
CA PRO A 33 -6.46 4.06 6.39
C PRO A 33 -7.77 4.49 7.05
N LEU A 34 -8.05 4.00 8.26
CA LEU A 34 -9.26 4.28 9.01
C LEU A 34 -9.03 5.25 10.15
N LYS A 35 -9.99 6.15 10.32
CA LYS A 35 -10.13 7.04 11.47
C LYS A 35 -11.48 6.79 12.13
N ILE A 36 -11.47 6.58 13.43
CA ILE A 36 -12.66 6.42 14.26
C ILE A 36 -12.63 7.49 15.34
N ILE A 37 -13.72 8.24 15.46
CA ILE A 37 -13.90 9.24 16.51
C ILE A 37 -15.03 8.75 17.40
N TYR A 38 -14.80 8.74 18.71
CA TYR A 38 -15.82 8.51 19.73
C TYR A 38 -16.06 9.77 20.52
N GLU A 39 -17.33 10.08 20.78
CA GLU A 39 -17.75 11.19 21.62
C GLU A 39 -18.81 10.72 22.60
N VAL A 40 -18.65 11.07 23.89
CA VAL A 40 -19.63 10.72 24.93
C VAL A 40 -20.96 11.44 24.65
N ASN A 41 -22.05 10.71 24.71
CA ASN A 41 -23.36 11.31 24.60
C ASN A 41 -23.69 12.08 25.90
N THR A 42 -23.66 13.42 25.85
CA THR A 42 -23.91 14.30 26.99
C THR A 42 -25.32 14.21 27.55
N ASN A 43 -26.25 13.54 26.84
CA ASN A 43 -27.63 13.32 27.27
C ASN A 43 -27.82 11.96 27.97
N SER A 44 -26.76 11.15 28.14
CA SER A 44 -26.85 9.90 28.90
C SER A 44 -26.80 10.16 30.40
N ASP A 45 -27.60 9.42 31.18
CA ASP A 45 -27.71 9.52 32.63
C ASP A 45 -26.33 9.61 33.31
N SER A 46 -26.22 10.52 34.26
CA SER A 46 -24.97 10.88 35.00
C SER A 46 -24.31 9.71 35.76
N PHE A 47 -24.82 8.49 35.67
CA PHE A 47 -24.29 7.28 36.30
C PHE A 47 -23.36 6.44 35.42
N SER A 48 -23.33 6.67 34.10
CA SER A 48 -22.39 5.93 33.24
C SER A 48 -20.98 6.53 33.32
N ARG A 49 -20.06 5.78 33.92
CA ARG A 49 -18.62 6.13 33.95
C ARG A 49 -17.88 5.74 32.68
N LYS A 50 -18.59 5.26 31.65
CA LYS A 50 -17.97 4.86 30.39
C LYS A 50 -17.49 6.11 29.64
N THR A 51 -16.27 6.02 29.09
CA THR A 51 -15.60 7.13 28.42
C THR A 51 -15.44 6.85 26.93
N ALA A 52 -15.11 7.88 26.16
CA ALA A 52 -14.75 7.69 24.77
C ALA A 52 -13.48 6.82 24.61
N LEU A 53 -12.57 6.83 25.59
CA LEU A 53 -11.41 5.94 25.62
C LEU A 53 -11.81 4.48 25.78
N ASP A 54 -12.80 4.17 26.65
CA ASP A 54 -13.28 2.79 26.80
C ASP A 54 -13.79 2.24 25.47
N ALA A 55 -14.52 3.04 24.69
CA ALA A 55 -14.97 2.68 23.36
C ALA A 55 -13.80 2.34 22.40
N CYS A 56 -12.74 3.15 22.41
CA CYS A 56 -11.52 2.85 21.65
C CYS A 56 -10.89 1.51 22.08
N LEU A 57 -10.78 1.26 23.39
CA LEU A 57 -10.17 0.03 23.90
C LEU A 57 -10.99 -1.21 23.56
N TYR A 58 -12.33 -1.16 23.64
CA TYR A 58 -13.18 -2.25 23.17
C TYR A 58 -12.99 -2.53 21.68
N THR A 59 -12.97 -1.49 20.88
CA THR A 59 -12.75 -1.61 19.43
C THR A 59 -11.36 -2.18 19.13
N MET A 60 -10.33 -1.75 19.84
CA MET A 60 -8.96 -2.25 19.65
C MET A 60 -8.85 -3.74 19.97
N ASN A 61 -9.48 -4.21 21.05
CA ASN A 61 -9.49 -5.62 21.40
C ASN A 61 -10.18 -6.45 20.31
N PHE A 62 -11.31 -5.98 19.80
CA PHE A 62 -12.01 -6.63 18.71
C PHE A 62 -11.18 -6.69 17.41
N ILE A 63 -10.49 -5.59 17.06
CA ILE A 63 -9.60 -5.53 15.88
C ILE A 63 -8.50 -6.57 16.02
N ASN A 64 -7.86 -6.67 17.18
CA ASN A 64 -6.81 -7.65 17.43
C ASN A 64 -7.30 -9.09 17.25
N ASP A 65 -8.50 -9.39 17.72
CA ASP A 65 -9.10 -10.73 17.60
C ASP A 65 -9.43 -11.06 16.14
N ILE A 66 -10.05 -10.13 15.40
CA ILE A 66 -10.41 -10.35 13.98
C ILE A 66 -9.17 -10.56 13.11
N VAL A 67 -8.15 -9.72 13.29
CA VAL A 67 -6.95 -9.80 12.47
C VAL A 67 -6.19 -11.10 12.72
N ARG A 68 -6.15 -11.56 13.98
CA ARG A 68 -5.50 -12.80 14.36
C ARG A 68 -6.22 -14.03 13.80
N ASP A 69 -7.55 -14.04 13.81
CA ASP A 69 -8.33 -15.24 13.56
C ASP A 69 -8.79 -15.41 12.11
N ARG A 70 -8.86 -14.33 11.32
CA ARG A 70 -9.62 -14.36 10.06
C ARG A 70 -8.84 -14.01 8.79
N CYS A 71 -7.62 -13.53 8.90
CA CYS A 71 -6.91 -13.09 7.68
C CYS A 71 -5.41 -13.35 7.76
N GLU A 72 -4.97 -14.45 7.15
CA GLU A 72 -3.55 -14.71 6.99
C GLU A 72 -2.90 -13.64 6.09
N GLY A 73 -1.92 -12.92 6.64
CA GLY A 73 -1.23 -11.83 5.95
C GLY A 73 -1.93 -10.48 5.98
N CYS A 74 -2.95 -10.33 6.86
CA CYS A 74 -3.49 -9.03 7.22
C CYS A 74 -2.96 -8.60 8.58
N TYR A 75 -2.74 -7.31 8.77
CA TYR A 75 -2.34 -6.75 10.06
C TYR A 75 -2.73 -5.27 10.17
N ILE A 76 -2.74 -4.77 11.41
CA ILE A 76 -2.95 -3.36 11.69
C ILE A 76 -1.60 -2.69 11.89
N ASP A 77 -1.43 -1.56 11.24
CA ASP A 77 -0.21 -0.75 11.31
C ASP A 77 -0.54 0.71 11.65
N HIS A 78 0.48 1.48 12.04
CA HIS A 78 0.41 2.91 12.32
C HIS A 78 -0.71 3.31 13.30
N LEU A 79 -0.96 2.45 14.32
CA LEU A 79 -1.99 2.72 15.31
C LEU A 79 -1.64 3.94 16.18
N CYS A 80 -2.53 4.92 16.18
CA CYS A 80 -2.49 6.09 17.06
C CYS A 80 -3.83 6.24 17.77
N ILE A 81 -3.80 6.43 19.10
CA ILE A 81 -4.99 6.72 19.90
C ILE A 81 -4.72 8.02 20.67
N GLU A 82 -5.61 9.00 20.51
CA GLU A 82 -5.60 10.26 21.21
C GLU A 82 -6.85 10.37 22.07
N ALA A 83 -6.70 10.41 23.41
CA ALA A 83 -7.83 10.48 24.34
C ALA A 83 -7.44 11.10 25.66
N GLY A 84 -8.16 12.15 26.06
CA GLY A 84 -7.98 12.86 27.33
C GLY A 84 -6.70 13.68 27.43
N ASN A 85 -6.76 14.72 28.23
CA ASN A 85 -5.63 15.63 28.49
C ASN A 85 -5.14 15.60 29.94
N SER A 86 -5.93 15.00 30.83
CA SER A 86 -5.66 14.99 32.27
C SER A 86 -6.15 13.68 32.90
N SER A 87 -5.42 13.19 33.90
CA SER A 87 -5.84 12.05 34.73
C SER A 87 -7.03 12.35 35.65
N HIS A 88 -7.40 13.62 35.79
CA HIS A 88 -8.51 14.07 36.63
C HIS A 88 -9.83 14.23 35.85
N GLU A 89 -9.81 14.08 34.54
CA GLU A 89 -10.98 14.23 33.69
C GLU A 89 -11.27 12.93 32.92
N LEU A 90 -12.55 12.60 32.81
CA LEU A 90 -12.98 11.47 31.97
C LEU A 90 -12.94 11.91 30.50
N PRO A 91 -12.25 11.17 29.61
CA PRO A 91 -12.18 11.51 28.19
C PRO A 91 -13.57 11.55 27.54
N SER A 92 -14.04 12.74 27.17
CA SER A 92 -15.29 12.95 26.46
C SER A 92 -15.18 12.67 24.97
N LYS A 93 -13.96 12.74 24.43
CA LYS A 93 -13.64 12.46 23.04
C LYS A 93 -12.38 11.60 22.96
N ALA A 94 -12.39 10.65 22.02
CA ALA A 94 -11.22 9.84 21.66
C ALA A 94 -11.16 9.66 20.15
N THR A 95 -9.98 9.71 19.60
CA THR A 95 -9.72 9.48 18.17
C THR A 95 -8.76 8.31 18.03
N MET A 96 -9.12 7.36 17.20
CA MET A 96 -8.26 6.24 16.81
C MET A 96 -7.97 6.34 15.31
N LYS A 97 -6.70 6.24 14.90
CA LYS A 97 -6.26 6.14 13.52
C LYS A 97 -5.38 4.91 13.37
N PHE A 98 -5.56 4.18 12.30
CA PHE A 98 -4.75 3.00 11.96
C PHE A 98 -4.90 2.64 10.50
N GLU A 99 -3.98 1.81 10.01
CA GLU A 99 -4.02 1.24 8.67
C GLU A 99 -4.33 -0.24 8.74
N ILE A 100 -5.30 -0.70 7.95
CA ILE A 100 -5.52 -2.12 7.69
C ILE A 100 -4.66 -2.48 6.49
N LYS A 101 -3.62 -3.29 6.70
CA LYS A 101 -2.76 -3.82 5.63
C LYS A 101 -3.16 -5.25 5.30
N SER A 102 -3.23 -5.54 3.99
CA SER A 102 -3.62 -6.86 3.49
C SER A 102 -2.89 -7.19 2.18
N LYS A 103 -2.82 -8.48 1.83
CA LYS A 103 -2.24 -8.91 0.55
C LYS A 103 -3.08 -8.49 -0.65
N ARG A 104 -4.39 -8.37 -0.48
CA ARG A 104 -5.37 -7.96 -1.49
C ARG A 104 -6.35 -6.98 -0.86
N ILE A 105 -6.76 -5.98 -1.62
CA ILE A 105 -7.64 -4.92 -1.10
C ILE A 105 -8.97 -5.46 -0.55
N TYR A 106 -9.57 -6.46 -1.22
CA TYR A 106 -10.83 -7.05 -0.77
C TYR A 106 -10.74 -7.70 0.62
N GLN A 107 -9.57 -8.22 1.02
CA GLN A 107 -9.36 -8.77 2.37
C GLN A 107 -9.41 -7.66 3.42
N GLY A 108 -8.80 -6.51 3.13
CA GLY A 108 -8.88 -5.31 3.97
C GLY A 108 -10.31 -4.80 4.09
N GLU A 109 -11.07 -4.77 3.00
CA GLU A 109 -12.48 -4.36 2.98
C GLU A 109 -13.36 -5.28 3.87
N VAL A 110 -13.10 -6.58 3.87
CA VAL A 110 -13.80 -7.51 4.79
C VAL A 110 -13.51 -7.17 6.24
N ILE A 111 -12.25 -6.86 6.59
CA ILE A 111 -11.88 -6.45 7.95
C ILE A 111 -12.55 -5.11 8.30
N GLU A 112 -12.48 -4.12 7.41
CA GLU A 112 -13.13 -2.83 7.59
C GLU A 112 -14.63 -2.98 7.86
N ASN A 113 -15.33 -3.76 7.04
CA ASN A 113 -16.75 -4.02 7.21
C ASN A 113 -17.07 -4.70 8.55
N ASN A 114 -16.26 -5.64 8.99
CA ASN A 114 -16.43 -6.28 10.30
C ASN A 114 -16.24 -5.27 11.45
N ILE A 115 -15.24 -4.38 11.35
CA ILE A 115 -15.02 -3.32 12.34
C ILE A 115 -16.22 -2.37 12.38
N ARG A 116 -16.74 -1.92 11.25
CA ARG A 116 -17.93 -1.06 11.16
C ARG A 116 -19.16 -1.73 11.79
N ASN A 117 -19.39 -3.00 11.50
CA ASN A 117 -20.49 -3.77 12.05
C ASN A 117 -20.38 -3.96 13.58
N TYR A 118 -19.15 -4.22 14.06
CA TYR A 118 -18.91 -4.33 15.51
C TYR A 118 -19.19 -3.00 16.23
N ILE A 119 -18.66 -1.89 15.74
CA ILE A 119 -18.87 -0.57 16.35
C ILE A 119 -20.36 -0.24 16.40
N LYS A 120 -21.08 -0.48 15.31
CA LYS A 120 -22.53 -0.31 15.27
C LYS A 120 -23.27 -1.18 16.32
N ALA A 121 -22.81 -2.41 16.53
CA ALA A 121 -23.43 -3.32 17.48
C ALA A 121 -23.17 -2.93 18.95
N ILE A 122 -21.98 -2.37 19.26
CA ILE A 122 -21.63 -1.98 20.63
C ILE A 122 -22.09 -0.56 21.01
N GLU A 123 -22.43 0.30 20.04
CA GLU A 123 -22.86 1.69 20.28
C GLU A 123 -23.89 1.83 21.40
N PRO A 124 -25.01 1.03 21.46
CA PRO A 124 -25.98 1.13 22.52
C PRO A 124 -25.42 0.76 23.91
N LEU A 125 -24.33 -0.04 23.95
CA LEU A 125 -23.73 -0.55 25.19
C LEU A 125 -22.72 0.42 25.80
N ILE A 126 -22.10 1.25 24.98
CA ILE A 126 -21.02 2.15 25.40
C ILE A 126 -21.46 3.60 25.57
N SER A 127 -22.71 3.94 25.21
CA SER A 127 -23.27 5.29 25.34
C SER A 127 -22.42 6.41 24.68
N THR A 128 -21.74 6.06 23.61
CA THR A 128 -20.94 7.02 22.82
C THR A 128 -21.48 7.11 21.40
N LYS A 129 -21.40 8.30 20.83
CA LYS A 129 -21.55 8.48 19.37
C LYS A 129 -20.23 8.15 18.71
N TYR A 130 -20.27 7.72 17.45
CA TYR A 130 -19.07 7.44 16.67
C TYR A 130 -19.17 8.04 15.27
N ASP A 131 -18.01 8.34 14.70
CA ASP A 131 -17.80 8.64 13.29
C ASP A 131 -16.66 7.77 12.75
N ILE A 132 -16.87 7.14 11.59
CA ILE A 132 -15.86 6.31 10.93
C ILE A 132 -15.63 6.85 9.52
N SER A 133 -14.43 7.32 9.28
CA SER A 133 -14.01 7.90 8.01
C SER A 133 -12.64 7.36 7.57
N LEU A 134 -12.34 7.51 6.31
CA LEU A 134 -10.98 7.34 5.80
C LEU A 134 -10.23 8.65 6.05
N TYR A 135 -8.99 8.60 6.55
CA TYR A 135 -8.17 9.80 6.70
C TYR A 135 -7.22 10.04 5.51
N GLU A 136 -7.06 9.02 4.66
CA GLU A 136 -6.37 9.05 3.37
C GLU A 136 -7.10 8.15 2.38
N LEU A 137 -6.73 8.21 1.11
CA LEU A 137 -7.30 7.32 0.10
C LEU A 137 -6.73 5.91 0.26
N PRO A 138 -7.57 4.85 0.19
CA PRO A 138 -7.10 3.48 0.15
C PRO A 138 -6.20 3.23 -1.06
N CYS A 139 -5.20 2.37 -0.88
CA CYS A 139 -4.35 1.90 -1.96
C CYS A 139 -4.54 0.40 -2.15
N SER A 140 -4.79 -0.03 -3.38
CA SER A 140 -4.78 -1.45 -3.72
C SER A 140 -3.35 -1.97 -3.78
N GLU A 141 -3.19 -3.28 -3.70
CA GLU A 141 -1.92 -3.95 -3.95
C GLU A 141 -1.46 -3.77 -5.41
N LEU A 142 -0.17 -3.85 -5.64
CA LEU A 142 0.40 -3.83 -6.98
C LEU A 142 0.18 -5.19 -7.67
N ILE A 143 -0.49 -5.16 -8.81
CA ILE A 143 -0.59 -6.27 -9.76
C ILE A 143 0.49 -6.05 -10.81
N THR A 144 1.60 -6.76 -10.66
CA THR A 144 2.71 -6.66 -11.60
C THR A 144 2.42 -7.43 -12.87
N ASN A 145 2.57 -6.79 -14.02
CA ASN A 145 2.55 -7.45 -15.32
C ASN A 145 3.90 -8.16 -15.55
N LYS A 146 3.89 -9.48 -15.56
CA LYS A 146 5.11 -10.31 -15.61
C LYS A 146 5.76 -10.28 -16.99
N THR A 147 4.96 -10.27 -18.04
CA THR A 147 5.46 -10.16 -19.43
C THR A 147 6.20 -8.83 -19.61
N LEU A 148 5.61 -7.73 -19.19
CA LEU A 148 6.23 -6.41 -19.23
C LEU A 148 7.51 -6.36 -18.38
N SER A 149 7.50 -6.92 -17.16
CA SER A 149 8.66 -7.00 -16.27
C SER A 149 9.81 -7.78 -16.89
N ARG A 150 9.53 -8.90 -17.55
CA ARG A 150 10.52 -9.73 -18.24
C ARG A 150 11.18 -9.00 -19.43
N ILE A 151 10.39 -8.29 -20.25
CA ILE A 151 10.91 -7.51 -21.38
C ILE A 151 11.84 -6.42 -20.86
N PHE A 152 11.41 -5.64 -19.87
CA PHE A 152 12.24 -4.62 -19.26
C PHE A 152 13.54 -5.20 -18.66
N SER A 153 13.47 -6.33 -17.94
CA SER A 153 14.64 -7.00 -17.37
C SER A 153 15.62 -7.46 -18.44
N ASN A 154 15.15 -7.94 -19.59
CA ASN A 154 16.02 -8.30 -20.72
C ASN A 154 16.72 -7.06 -21.29
N ASN A 155 16.02 -5.96 -21.48
CA ASN A 155 16.60 -4.71 -21.95
C ASN A 155 17.63 -4.14 -20.94
N LEU A 156 17.40 -4.30 -19.63
CA LEU A 156 18.40 -3.96 -18.60
C LEU A 156 19.67 -4.80 -18.74
N LYS A 157 19.55 -6.12 -18.99
CA LYS A 157 20.70 -7.01 -19.19
C LYS A 157 21.52 -6.60 -20.43
N GLU A 158 20.86 -6.22 -21.50
CA GLU A 158 21.53 -5.70 -22.71
C GLU A 158 22.28 -4.38 -22.46
N ARG A 159 21.85 -3.58 -21.51
CA ARG A 159 22.55 -2.35 -21.05
C ARG A 159 23.61 -2.62 -19.99
N GLY A 160 23.87 -3.89 -19.65
CA GLY A 160 24.94 -4.30 -18.74
C GLY A 160 24.54 -4.39 -17.28
N ILE A 161 23.25 -4.31 -16.93
CA ILE A 161 22.74 -4.66 -15.61
C ILE A 161 22.30 -6.13 -15.64
N ILE A 162 23.24 -7.04 -15.38
CA ILE A 162 23.03 -8.49 -15.54
C ILE A 162 22.59 -9.19 -14.23
N ASP A 163 22.94 -8.62 -13.07
CA ASP A 163 22.59 -9.15 -11.76
C ASP A 163 21.21 -8.58 -11.35
N ILE A 164 20.16 -9.30 -11.75
CA ILE A 164 18.78 -8.96 -11.46
C ILE A 164 18.16 -10.10 -10.68
N SER A 165 17.78 -9.82 -9.43
CA SER A 165 17.10 -10.78 -8.57
C SER A 165 15.67 -11.05 -9.05
N SER A 166 15.10 -12.18 -8.63
CA SER A 166 13.67 -12.45 -8.79
C SER A 166 12.81 -11.35 -8.13
N CYS A 167 11.53 -11.31 -8.47
CA CYS A 167 10.60 -10.26 -8.05
C CYS A 167 10.68 -9.96 -6.55
N LYS A 168 10.82 -8.67 -6.22
CA LYS A 168 10.88 -8.15 -4.85
C LYS A 168 9.50 -7.68 -4.41
N ASN A 169 8.91 -8.41 -3.46
CA ASN A 169 7.65 -7.99 -2.85
C ASN A 169 7.91 -6.95 -1.76
N VAL A 170 7.14 -5.88 -1.74
CA VAL A 170 7.25 -4.85 -0.72
C VAL A 170 6.11 -4.94 0.28
N VAL A 171 6.41 -4.70 1.55
CA VAL A 171 5.45 -4.82 2.67
C VAL A 171 4.71 -3.51 2.96
N TYR A 172 4.94 -2.48 2.17
CA TYR A 172 4.27 -1.18 2.28
C TYR A 172 3.38 -0.93 1.05
N PRO A 173 2.36 -0.07 1.18
CA PRO A 173 1.50 0.27 0.06
C PRO A 173 2.24 1.14 -0.97
N LEU A 174 1.90 0.96 -2.23
CA LEU A 174 2.38 1.79 -3.33
C LEU A 174 1.17 2.46 -3.99
N GLY A 175 1.18 3.79 -4.13
CA GLY A 175 0.10 4.51 -4.83
C GLY A 175 -0.15 4.00 -6.24
N ILE A 176 0.90 3.51 -6.92
CA ILE A 176 0.81 2.88 -8.23
C ILE A 176 0.07 1.52 -8.22
N GLY A 177 -0.08 0.88 -7.05
CA GLY A 177 -0.85 -0.35 -6.91
C GLY A 177 -2.28 -0.18 -7.41
N THR A 178 -2.96 0.91 -7.02
CA THR A 178 -4.32 1.19 -7.51
C THR A 178 -4.38 1.38 -9.03
N VAL A 179 -3.33 1.95 -9.64
CA VAL A 179 -3.25 2.15 -11.09
C VAL A 179 -3.05 0.82 -11.81
N SER A 180 -2.30 -0.12 -11.23
CA SER A 180 -2.05 -1.45 -11.80
C SER A 180 -3.30 -2.31 -11.97
N HIS A 181 -4.42 -1.92 -11.34
CA HIS A 181 -5.73 -2.56 -11.54
C HIS A 181 -6.45 -2.07 -12.81
N THR A 182 -5.92 -1.06 -13.49
CA THR A 182 -6.50 -0.50 -14.72
C THR A 182 -5.56 -0.60 -15.92
N THR A 183 -4.25 -0.53 -15.68
CA THR A 183 -3.24 -0.45 -16.74
C THR A 183 -2.06 -1.36 -16.41
N PRO A 184 -1.54 -2.15 -17.38
CA PRO A 184 -0.34 -2.96 -17.22
C PRO A 184 0.81 -2.16 -16.63
N THR A 185 1.31 -2.56 -15.45
CA THR A 185 2.24 -1.76 -14.64
C THR A 185 3.37 -2.61 -14.10
N ILE A 186 4.57 -2.01 -14.03
CA ILE A 186 5.72 -2.59 -13.32
C ILE A 186 6.39 -1.58 -12.38
N TYR A 187 6.98 -2.10 -11.31
CA TYR A 187 7.73 -1.36 -10.29
C TYR A 187 9.04 -2.09 -9.99
N PRO A 188 9.98 -2.15 -10.95
CA PRO A 188 11.27 -2.81 -10.75
C PRO A 188 12.20 -1.98 -9.87
N SER A 189 13.10 -2.67 -9.15
CA SER A 189 14.14 -2.04 -8.34
C SER A 189 15.44 -1.89 -9.14
N ILE A 190 16.06 -0.70 -9.04
CA ILE A 190 17.35 -0.36 -9.68
C ILE A 190 18.38 -0.07 -8.59
N ASN A 191 19.47 -0.82 -8.60
CA ASN A 191 20.55 -0.65 -7.63
C ASN A 191 21.32 0.66 -7.86
N ILE A 192 21.42 1.48 -6.81
CA ILE A 192 22.18 2.73 -6.81
C ILE A 192 23.33 2.75 -5.81
N VAL A 193 23.65 1.63 -5.18
CA VAL A 193 24.73 1.51 -4.20
C VAL A 193 25.74 0.44 -4.61
N GLU A 194 27.03 0.70 -4.45
CA GLU A 194 28.08 -0.28 -4.70
C GLU A 194 28.08 -1.40 -3.64
N ASN A 195 27.73 -1.04 -2.41
CA ASN A 195 27.66 -1.96 -1.29
C ASN A 195 26.20 -2.31 -0.97
N ALA A 196 25.77 -3.49 -1.37
CA ALA A 196 24.40 -3.99 -1.12
C ALA A 196 24.02 -4.10 0.38
N SER A 197 25.00 -4.00 1.30
CA SER A 197 24.74 -4.00 2.74
C SER A 197 24.18 -2.68 3.26
N ILE A 198 24.18 -1.60 2.45
CA ILE A 198 23.60 -0.31 2.81
C ILE A 198 22.08 -0.46 2.88
N PRO A 199 21.45 -0.22 4.06
CA PRO A 199 20.00 -0.35 4.17
C PRO A 199 19.25 0.71 3.36
N CYS A 200 18.17 0.33 2.72
CA CYS A 200 17.22 1.24 2.11
C CYS A 200 15.91 1.21 2.92
N PRO A 201 15.46 2.33 3.52
CA PRO A 201 16.09 3.67 3.55
C PRO A 201 17.17 3.85 4.63
N SER A 202 18.16 4.71 4.37
CA SER A 202 19.15 5.21 5.37
C SER A 202 19.77 6.52 4.89
N GLU A 203 20.47 7.26 5.76
CA GLU A 203 21.24 8.45 5.36
C GLU A 203 22.37 8.10 4.40
N GLU A 204 23.01 6.95 4.56
CA GLU A 204 24.05 6.46 3.65
C GLU A 204 23.49 6.17 2.26
N PHE A 205 22.31 5.52 2.20
CA PHE A 205 21.58 5.29 0.94
C PHE A 205 21.23 6.62 0.26
N LYS A 206 20.70 7.58 1.00
CA LYS A 206 20.39 8.92 0.49
C LYS A 206 21.63 9.62 -0.09
N ASN A 207 22.78 9.53 0.58
CA ASN A 207 24.01 10.11 0.07
C ASN A 207 24.52 9.41 -1.19
N SER A 208 24.23 8.13 -1.37
CA SER A 208 24.59 7.35 -2.56
C SER A 208 23.85 7.79 -3.83
N THR A 209 22.70 8.45 -3.71
CA THR A 209 21.90 8.89 -4.87
C THR A 209 22.62 9.86 -5.80
N VAL A 210 23.64 10.55 -5.32
CA VAL A 210 24.48 11.49 -6.10
C VAL A 210 25.85 10.90 -6.47
N SER A 211 26.04 9.61 -6.26
CA SER A 211 27.28 8.91 -6.65
C SER A 211 27.35 8.65 -8.14
N ARG A 212 28.58 8.51 -8.67
CA ARG A 212 28.76 8.13 -10.06
C ARG A 212 28.18 6.76 -10.39
N PHE A 213 28.25 5.82 -9.45
CA PHE A 213 27.65 4.49 -9.59
C PHE A 213 26.13 4.58 -9.76
N ALA A 214 25.45 5.40 -8.95
CA ALA A 214 24.02 5.64 -9.06
C ALA A 214 23.68 6.27 -10.41
N GLU A 215 24.44 7.31 -10.83
CA GLU A 215 24.25 7.97 -12.12
C GLU A 215 24.38 6.99 -13.29
N ASP A 216 25.45 6.20 -13.34
CA ASP A 216 25.70 5.21 -14.39
C ASP A 216 24.57 4.15 -14.48
N ASN A 217 24.07 3.66 -13.34
CA ASN A 217 22.99 2.66 -13.33
C ASN A 217 21.62 3.27 -13.67
N ILE A 218 21.35 4.50 -13.25
CA ILE A 218 20.14 5.23 -13.63
C ILE A 218 20.12 5.48 -15.15
N TYR A 219 21.25 5.88 -15.77
CA TYR A 219 21.31 6.05 -17.22
C TYR A 219 21.04 4.74 -17.97
N LYS A 220 21.61 3.61 -17.53
CA LYS A 220 21.29 2.29 -18.11
C LYS A 220 19.82 1.93 -17.98
N ALA A 221 19.20 2.24 -16.84
CA ALA A 221 17.78 2.01 -16.62
C ALA A 221 16.91 2.90 -17.53
N ILE A 222 17.28 4.16 -17.74
CA ILE A 222 16.62 5.07 -18.69
C ILE A 222 16.70 4.53 -20.11
N GLU A 223 17.87 4.07 -20.55
CA GLU A 223 18.04 3.45 -21.87
C GLU A 223 17.16 2.20 -22.02
N ALA A 224 17.15 1.33 -21.01
CA ALA A 224 16.32 0.13 -21.02
C ALA A 224 14.82 0.47 -21.08
N LEU A 225 14.37 1.51 -20.34
CA LEU A 225 13.00 1.99 -20.41
C LEU A 225 12.64 2.50 -21.81
N ALA A 226 13.52 3.30 -22.40
CA ALA A 226 13.28 3.84 -23.75
C ALA A 226 13.18 2.72 -24.79
N ILE A 227 14.06 1.72 -24.73
CA ILE A 227 14.04 0.56 -25.63
C ILE A 227 12.76 -0.24 -25.42
N THR A 228 12.38 -0.50 -24.14
CA THR A 228 11.14 -1.21 -23.84
C THR A 228 9.92 -0.45 -24.39
N GLY A 229 9.90 0.88 -24.30
CA GLY A 229 8.85 1.69 -24.92
C GLY A 229 8.80 1.53 -26.44
N VAL A 230 9.97 1.50 -27.12
CA VAL A 230 10.06 1.26 -28.58
C VAL A 230 9.54 -0.16 -28.92
N ASP A 231 9.91 -1.18 -28.16
CA ASP A 231 9.41 -2.55 -28.35
C ASP A 231 7.88 -2.61 -28.39
N PHE A 232 7.20 -1.86 -27.51
CA PHE A 232 5.72 -1.81 -27.48
C PHE A 232 5.13 -0.97 -28.63
N ILE A 233 5.82 0.06 -29.09
CA ILE A 233 5.40 0.85 -30.27
C ILE A 233 5.49 0.01 -31.55
N GLU A 234 6.55 -0.76 -31.70
CA GLU A 234 6.82 -1.56 -32.90
C GLU A 234 6.06 -2.89 -32.92
N ARG A 235 5.70 -3.41 -31.75
CA ARG A 235 5.08 -4.74 -31.57
C ARG A 235 3.74 -4.66 -30.87
N THR A 236 2.70 -4.46 -31.64
CA THR A 236 1.32 -4.40 -31.12
C THR A 236 0.86 -5.73 -30.48
N ASP A 237 1.44 -6.87 -30.89
CA ASP A 237 1.22 -8.17 -30.28
C ASP A 237 1.60 -8.20 -28.78
N LEU A 238 2.62 -7.46 -28.38
CA LEU A 238 3.03 -7.34 -26.97
C LEU A 238 1.98 -6.58 -26.13
N VAL A 239 1.36 -5.54 -26.71
CA VAL A 239 0.31 -4.78 -26.02
C VAL A 239 -0.90 -5.69 -25.77
N GLU A 240 -1.28 -6.50 -26.75
CA GLU A 240 -2.37 -7.49 -26.60
C GLU A 240 -2.03 -8.53 -25.52
N GLU A 241 -0.79 -9.04 -25.48
CA GLU A 241 -0.33 -10.04 -24.49
C GLU A 241 -0.40 -9.48 -23.07
N ILE A 242 0.16 -8.28 -22.81
CA ILE A 242 0.17 -7.69 -21.47
C ILE A 242 -1.24 -7.31 -20.99
N THR A 243 -2.10 -6.86 -21.90
CA THR A 243 -3.50 -6.54 -21.59
C THR A 243 -4.29 -7.82 -21.25
N ALA A 244 -4.07 -8.91 -22.00
CA ALA A 244 -4.69 -10.19 -21.70
C ALA A 244 -4.22 -10.77 -20.36
N GLU A 245 -2.92 -10.59 -20.00
CA GLU A 245 -2.38 -10.98 -18.70
C GLU A 245 -3.08 -10.21 -17.58
N LEU A 246 -3.18 -8.87 -17.69
CA LEU A 246 -3.85 -8.05 -16.68
C LEU A 246 -5.31 -8.48 -16.49
N ASN A 247 -6.06 -8.65 -17.58
CA ASN A 247 -7.45 -9.08 -17.52
C ASN A 247 -7.62 -10.44 -16.82
N LYS A 248 -6.68 -11.36 -17.02
CA LYS A 248 -6.67 -12.66 -16.36
C LYS A 248 -6.40 -12.52 -14.85
N ASP A 249 -5.43 -11.67 -14.45
CA ASP A 249 -5.06 -11.48 -13.05
C ASP A 249 -6.15 -10.74 -12.25
N LEU A 250 -6.95 -9.90 -12.92
CA LEU A 250 -8.10 -9.21 -12.31
C LEU A 250 -9.34 -10.11 -12.15
N ASN A 251 -9.51 -11.15 -12.98
CA ASN A 251 -10.64 -12.06 -12.94
C ASN A 251 -10.44 -13.26 -11.98
N LEU A 252 -9.35 -13.27 -11.23
CA LEU A 252 -9.07 -14.19 -10.12
C LEU A 252 -9.56 -13.59 -8.81
#